data_e54bedb52b81253f23b471d963162317
#
_entry.id   e54bedb52b81253f23b471d963162317
#
_cell.length_a   1.000
_cell.length_b   1.000
_cell.length_c   1.000
_cell.angle_alpha   90.00
_cell.angle_beta   90.00
_cell.angle_gamma   90.00
#
_symmetry.space_group_name_H-M   'P 1'
#
loop_
_entity.id
_entity.type
_entity.pdbx_description
1 polymer ?
#
loop_
_entity_poly.entity_id
_entity_poly.type
_entity_poly.pdbx_seq_one_letter_code
_entity_poly.pdbx_strand_id
1 'polypeptide(L)'
;MTLHARGVFLPDEAERDVWIVGGRLTFTRPLGPTDTIVDRGWIIPGLIDAHCHVGLAPSGYVPDVDGQVAQALLGRAAGALLLRDAGSPVDNRAVQQRDDLPRLIRAGRHIARPHRYIRGLGVEVEPADLVAEVVTQAANGDGWVKIAADWIDREAGDLAPVWPDDVLAAAVAKAHELGARVAAHVFGEDALPGLIAAGIDSIEHGTGLTDDLIATVAGTGTAVVPTLINIDNFPSIAAAGAAKFPVYAAHMRALYATSRDRIRTAYEAGIPIYTGTDAGGSLPHGLVRDEIRALVGAGIPQAEVIAQASWRGREWLGLAGLVEGAPADFVVYEEDPRVSLGTLQSPRRTVLRGAVVD
;
A
#
# COMPACT_ATOMS: atom_id res chain seq x y z
N MET A 1 -31.48 0.12 -10.70
CA MET A 1 -31.38 -1.18 -11.38
C MET A 1 -30.69 -2.14 -10.41
N THR A 2 -31.20 -3.33 -10.23
CA THR A 2 -30.60 -4.34 -9.37
C THR A 2 -29.70 -5.22 -10.23
N LEU A 3 -28.43 -5.34 -9.88
CA LEU A 3 -27.49 -6.26 -10.54
C LEU A 3 -27.44 -7.57 -9.75
N HIS A 4 -27.09 -8.64 -10.44
CA HIS A 4 -26.94 -9.98 -9.86
C HIS A 4 -25.61 -10.58 -10.33
N ALA A 5 -24.92 -11.23 -9.41
CA ALA A 5 -23.73 -12.04 -9.71
C ALA A 5 -23.81 -13.36 -8.97
N ARG A 6 -23.25 -14.41 -9.58
CA ARG A 6 -23.09 -15.73 -8.97
C ARG A 6 -21.66 -16.21 -9.14
N GLY A 7 -21.12 -16.83 -8.12
CA GLY A 7 -19.77 -17.40 -8.15
C GLY A 7 -19.31 -17.91 -6.79
N VAL A 8 -18.06 -18.36 -6.76
CA VAL A 8 -17.38 -18.79 -5.53
C VAL A 8 -16.76 -17.58 -4.85
N PHE A 9 -17.19 -17.28 -3.65
CA PHE A 9 -16.71 -16.12 -2.88
C PHE A 9 -15.50 -16.49 -2.03
N LEU A 10 -14.46 -15.70 -2.09
CA LEU A 10 -13.32 -15.80 -1.18
C LEU A 10 -13.45 -14.79 -0.01
N PRO A 11 -12.99 -15.16 1.18
CA PRO A 11 -12.19 -16.35 1.53
C PRO A 11 -12.98 -17.64 1.83
N ASP A 12 -14.30 -17.58 1.99
CA ASP A 12 -15.10 -18.68 2.55
C ASP A 12 -15.44 -19.80 1.56
N GLU A 13 -15.01 -19.68 0.30
CA GLU A 13 -15.17 -20.68 -0.77
C GLU A 13 -16.63 -21.12 -1.02
N ALA A 14 -17.57 -20.28 -0.61
CA ALA A 14 -18.98 -20.58 -0.80
C ALA A 14 -19.46 -20.13 -2.19
N GLU A 15 -19.99 -21.06 -2.98
CA GLU A 15 -20.75 -20.70 -4.18
C GLU A 15 -22.10 -20.14 -3.78
N ARG A 16 -22.37 -18.88 -4.17
CA ARG A 16 -23.63 -18.20 -3.84
C ARG A 16 -24.00 -17.14 -4.86
N ASP A 17 -25.25 -16.74 -4.77
CA ASP A 17 -25.77 -15.57 -5.44
C ASP A 17 -25.61 -14.33 -4.56
N VAL A 18 -25.35 -13.20 -5.20
CA VAL A 18 -25.35 -11.88 -4.57
C VAL A 18 -26.05 -10.88 -5.46
N TRP A 19 -26.82 -10.01 -4.85
CA TRP A 19 -27.47 -8.88 -5.54
C TRP A 19 -26.85 -7.58 -5.07
N ILE A 20 -26.85 -6.60 -5.99
CA ILE A 20 -26.34 -5.26 -5.75
C ILE A 20 -27.54 -4.31 -5.81
N VAL A 21 -27.85 -3.71 -4.67
CA VAL A 21 -28.95 -2.78 -4.50
C VAL A 21 -28.40 -1.49 -3.91
N GLY A 22 -28.59 -0.37 -4.62
CA GLY A 22 -28.08 0.93 -4.16
C GLY A 22 -26.56 0.94 -3.91
N GLY A 23 -25.79 0.20 -4.72
CA GLY A 23 -24.33 0.10 -4.59
C GLY A 23 -23.85 -0.83 -3.46
N ARG A 24 -24.76 -1.57 -2.78
CA ARG A 24 -24.43 -2.45 -1.66
C ARG A 24 -24.80 -3.89 -1.97
N LEU A 25 -24.05 -4.81 -1.37
CA LEU A 25 -24.28 -6.26 -1.47
C LEU A 25 -25.46 -6.67 -0.61
N THR A 26 -26.27 -7.60 -1.15
CA THR A 26 -27.22 -8.39 -0.36
C THR A 26 -27.24 -9.82 -0.85
N PHE A 27 -27.28 -10.79 0.06
CA PHE A 27 -27.41 -12.21 -0.23
C PHE A 27 -28.89 -12.66 -0.19
N THR A 28 -29.79 -11.73 0.08
CA THR A 28 -31.23 -11.96 -0.01
C THR A 28 -31.74 -11.45 -1.35
N ARG A 29 -32.39 -12.33 -2.12
CA ARG A 29 -32.94 -11.96 -3.43
C ARG A 29 -33.97 -10.85 -3.31
N PRO A 30 -33.75 -9.67 -3.90
CA PRO A 30 -34.73 -8.59 -3.87
C PRO A 30 -35.91 -8.86 -4.78
N LEU A 31 -37.03 -8.17 -4.54
CA LEU A 31 -38.19 -8.20 -5.43
C LEU A 31 -37.91 -7.39 -6.71
N GLY A 32 -38.46 -7.86 -7.80
CA GLY A 32 -38.39 -7.16 -9.10
C GLY A 32 -37.32 -7.68 -10.05
N PRO A 33 -37.13 -7.03 -11.20
CA PRO A 33 -36.19 -7.46 -12.22
C PRO A 33 -34.75 -7.24 -11.79
N THR A 34 -33.92 -8.21 -12.15
CA THR A 34 -32.47 -8.18 -11.89
C THR A 34 -31.70 -8.42 -13.20
N ASP A 35 -30.58 -7.74 -13.39
CA ASP A 35 -29.69 -7.95 -14.51
C ASP A 35 -28.47 -8.77 -14.04
N THR A 36 -28.31 -9.96 -14.63
CA THR A 36 -27.20 -10.87 -14.30
C THR A 36 -25.94 -10.44 -15.05
N ILE A 37 -24.99 -9.88 -14.31
CA ILE A 37 -23.71 -9.40 -14.86
C ILE A 37 -22.65 -10.50 -14.91
N VAL A 38 -22.78 -11.54 -14.08
CA VAL A 38 -21.89 -12.71 -14.03
C VAL A 38 -22.67 -13.90 -13.48
N ASP A 39 -22.46 -15.09 -14.06
CA ASP A 39 -23.15 -16.33 -13.70
C ASP A 39 -22.22 -17.40 -13.09
N ARG A 40 -20.90 -17.16 -13.10
CA ARG A 40 -19.87 -18.04 -12.54
C ARG A 40 -18.54 -17.30 -12.43
N GLY A 41 -17.64 -17.85 -11.65
CA GLY A 41 -16.27 -17.38 -11.47
C GLY A 41 -15.89 -17.26 -10.01
N TRP A 42 -14.68 -16.81 -9.77
CA TRP A 42 -14.13 -16.58 -8.44
C TRP A 42 -14.27 -15.10 -8.11
N ILE A 43 -15.01 -14.81 -7.05
CA ILE A 43 -15.35 -13.44 -6.63
C ILE A 43 -14.51 -13.09 -5.41
N ILE A 44 -13.67 -12.07 -5.56
CA ILE A 44 -12.87 -11.54 -4.45
C ILE A 44 -13.15 -10.06 -4.23
N PRO A 45 -13.00 -9.52 -3.02
CA PRO A 45 -12.86 -8.08 -2.84
C PRO A 45 -11.80 -7.55 -3.79
N GLY A 46 -11.99 -6.35 -4.31
CA GLY A 46 -10.97 -5.75 -5.18
C GLY A 46 -9.59 -5.76 -4.54
N LEU A 47 -8.55 -5.89 -5.36
CA LEU A 47 -7.17 -5.81 -4.89
C LEU A 47 -6.90 -4.47 -4.21
N ILE A 48 -5.88 -4.43 -3.38
CA ILE A 48 -5.37 -3.22 -2.75
C ILE A 48 -3.97 -2.89 -3.27
N ASP A 49 -3.69 -1.61 -3.43
CA ASP A 49 -2.33 -1.08 -3.49
C ASP A 49 -2.11 -0.24 -2.22
N ALA A 50 -1.42 -0.84 -1.26
CA ALA A 50 -1.27 -0.26 0.08
C ALA A 50 -0.12 0.75 0.18
N HIS A 51 0.57 1.04 -0.92
CA HIS A 51 1.61 2.04 -1.01
C HIS A 51 1.71 2.57 -2.44
N CYS A 52 1.12 3.71 -2.71
CA CYS A 52 1.26 4.44 -3.96
C CYS A 52 1.21 5.94 -3.70
N HIS A 53 1.46 6.75 -4.72
CA HIS A 53 1.53 8.21 -4.65
C HIS A 53 0.73 8.83 -5.80
N VAL A 54 -0.58 8.98 -5.63
CA VAL A 54 -1.46 9.62 -6.62
C VAL A 54 -1.16 11.13 -6.68
N GLY A 55 -0.72 11.60 -7.83
CA GLY A 55 -0.24 12.97 -8.03
C GLY A 55 1.28 13.08 -8.15
N LEU A 56 1.98 11.92 -8.18
CA LEU A 56 3.40 11.83 -8.48
C LEU A 56 3.61 10.90 -9.68
N ALA A 57 4.59 11.20 -10.53
CA ALA A 57 5.00 10.38 -11.66
C ALA A 57 6.53 10.41 -11.81
N PRO A 58 7.15 9.46 -12.56
CA PRO A 58 8.58 9.52 -12.85
C PRO A 58 9.03 10.83 -13.51
N SER A 59 8.14 11.53 -14.19
CA SER A 59 8.37 12.85 -14.79
C SER A 59 8.25 14.02 -13.80
N GLY A 60 7.81 13.78 -12.56
CA GLY A 60 7.59 14.79 -11.54
C GLY A 60 6.15 14.85 -11.02
N TYR A 61 5.73 16.02 -10.56
CA TYR A 61 4.39 16.20 -9.99
C TYR A 61 3.31 16.20 -11.06
N VAL A 62 2.14 15.65 -10.70
CA VAL A 62 0.93 15.64 -11.51
C VAL A 62 -0.15 16.46 -10.77
N PRO A 63 -0.09 17.80 -10.88
CA PRO A 63 -0.98 18.69 -10.13
C PRO A 63 -2.40 18.75 -10.71
N ASP A 64 -2.57 18.42 -11.97
CA ASP A 64 -3.88 18.44 -12.63
C ASP A 64 -4.71 17.20 -12.25
N VAL A 65 -6.02 17.43 -12.09
CA VAL A 65 -6.95 16.39 -11.66
C VAL A 65 -7.09 15.28 -12.70
N ASP A 66 -7.04 15.60 -13.98
CA ASP A 66 -7.19 14.60 -15.05
C ASP A 66 -6.01 13.63 -15.08
N GLY A 67 -4.79 14.12 -14.85
CA GLY A 67 -3.61 13.27 -14.70
C GLY A 67 -3.68 12.36 -13.48
N GLN A 68 -4.14 12.88 -12.33
CA GLN A 68 -4.37 12.09 -11.12
C GLN A 68 -5.46 11.02 -11.33
N VAL A 69 -6.54 11.39 -12.02
CA VAL A 69 -7.61 10.48 -12.43
C VAL A 69 -7.06 9.35 -13.31
N ALA A 70 -6.23 9.70 -14.30
CA ALA A 70 -5.61 8.71 -15.18
C ALA A 70 -4.74 7.71 -14.39
N GLN A 71 -4.01 8.17 -13.38
CA GLN A 71 -3.24 7.30 -12.49
C GLN A 71 -4.12 6.33 -11.70
N ALA A 72 -5.22 6.84 -11.11
CA ALA A 72 -6.17 5.99 -10.37
C ALA A 72 -6.88 4.97 -11.30
N LEU A 73 -7.18 5.34 -12.55
CA LEU A 73 -7.74 4.45 -13.57
C LEU A 73 -6.77 3.30 -13.91
N LEU A 74 -5.47 3.53 -13.97
CA LEU A 74 -4.48 2.46 -14.15
C LEU A 74 -4.54 1.47 -12.99
N GLY A 75 -4.65 1.94 -11.74
CA GLY A 75 -4.86 1.08 -10.57
C GLY A 75 -6.13 0.24 -10.70
N ARG A 76 -7.25 0.87 -11.08
CA ARG A 76 -8.53 0.20 -11.30
C ARG A 76 -8.44 -0.89 -12.39
N ALA A 77 -7.82 -0.57 -13.52
CA ALA A 77 -7.62 -1.51 -14.61
C ALA A 77 -6.76 -2.72 -14.21
N ALA A 78 -5.87 -2.55 -13.23
CA ALA A 78 -5.12 -3.63 -12.63
C ALA A 78 -5.92 -4.42 -11.56
N GLY A 79 -7.18 -4.06 -11.29
CA GLY A 79 -8.03 -4.70 -10.28
C GLY A 79 -7.86 -4.12 -8.87
N ALA A 80 -7.04 -3.09 -8.67
CA ALA A 80 -6.93 -2.39 -7.40
C ALA A 80 -8.14 -1.46 -7.22
N LEU A 81 -9.05 -1.82 -6.33
CA LEU A 81 -10.25 -1.03 -6.01
C LEU A 81 -10.09 -0.24 -4.71
N LEU A 82 -8.94 -0.36 -4.06
CA LEU A 82 -8.53 0.40 -2.91
C LEU A 82 -7.06 0.78 -3.04
N LEU A 83 -6.77 2.06 -2.89
CA LEU A 83 -5.43 2.63 -2.89
C LEU A 83 -5.17 3.28 -1.53
N ARG A 84 -4.03 2.98 -0.88
CA ARG A 84 -3.50 3.79 0.22
C ARG A 84 -2.41 4.68 -0.36
N ASP A 85 -2.72 5.96 -0.50
CA ASP A 85 -1.75 6.97 -0.87
C ASP A 85 -0.82 7.23 0.34
N ALA A 86 0.43 6.82 0.18
CA ALA A 86 1.45 6.94 1.21
C ALA A 86 2.09 8.34 1.25
N GLY A 87 1.33 9.35 0.89
CA GLY A 87 1.68 10.75 0.85
C GLY A 87 1.84 11.28 -0.57
N SER A 88 1.09 12.33 -0.88
CA SER A 88 1.15 13.01 -2.17
C SER A 88 1.74 14.42 -2.03
N PRO A 89 2.57 14.88 -3.00
CA PRO A 89 3.05 16.26 -3.00
C PRO A 89 1.95 17.27 -3.36
N VAL A 90 0.83 16.79 -3.90
CA VAL A 90 -0.31 17.59 -4.37
C VAL A 90 -1.61 17.15 -3.71
N ASP A 91 -2.63 18.00 -3.76
CA ASP A 91 -3.98 17.67 -3.27
C ASP A 91 -4.68 16.71 -4.24
N ASN A 92 -5.00 15.51 -3.76
CA ASN A 92 -5.67 14.46 -4.53
C ASN A 92 -7.08 14.14 -4.00
N ARG A 93 -7.69 15.04 -3.22
CA ARG A 93 -9.08 14.89 -2.74
C ARG A 93 -10.10 14.79 -3.87
N ALA A 94 -9.84 15.44 -5.00
CA ALA A 94 -10.71 15.34 -6.17
C ALA A 94 -10.82 13.91 -6.71
N VAL A 95 -9.74 13.11 -6.62
CA VAL A 95 -9.74 11.67 -6.98
C VAL A 95 -10.56 10.88 -5.96
N GLN A 96 -10.38 11.15 -4.67
CA GLN A 96 -11.09 10.45 -3.58
C GLN A 96 -12.61 10.65 -3.67
N GLN A 97 -13.07 11.80 -4.13
CA GLN A 97 -14.49 12.16 -4.22
C GLN A 97 -15.23 11.52 -5.41
N ARG A 98 -14.52 10.85 -6.32
CA ARG A 98 -15.13 10.23 -7.50
C ARG A 98 -15.55 8.79 -7.24
N ASP A 99 -16.78 8.47 -7.65
CA ASP A 99 -17.35 7.13 -7.46
C ASP A 99 -16.90 6.12 -8.51
N ASP A 100 -16.39 6.56 -9.65
CA ASP A 100 -15.85 5.71 -10.72
C ASP A 100 -14.38 5.34 -10.54
N LEU A 101 -13.72 5.83 -9.49
CA LEU A 101 -12.32 5.55 -9.17
C LEU A 101 -12.18 4.64 -7.95
N PRO A 102 -11.04 3.93 -7.80
CA PRO A 102 -10.73 3.21 -6.59
C PRO A 102 -10.92 4.07 -5.34
N ARG A 103 -11.29 3.43 -4.24
CA ARG A 103 -11.28 4.15 -2.94
C ARG A 103 -9.86 4.58 -2.65
N LEU A 104 -9.72 5.82 -2.18
CA LEU A 104 -8.44 6.40 -1.83
C LEU A 104 -8.39 6.70 -0.33
N ILE A 105 -7.42 6.13 0.38
CA ILE A 105 -7.06 6.47 1.76
C ILE A 105 -5.76 7.27 1.69
N ARG A 106 -5.75 8.50 2.20
CA ARG A 106 -4.65 9.44 2.05
C ARG A 106 -3.88 9.60 3.36
N ALA A 107 -2.56 9.67 3.29
CA ALA A 107 -1.70 10.00 4.41
C ALA A 107 -1.32 11.51 4.47
N GLY A 108 -1.98 12.34 3.65
CA GLY A 108 -1.58 13.73 3.49
C GLY A 108 -0.28 13.86 2.70
N ARG A 109 0.66 14.69 3.16
CA ARG A 109 2.00 14.81 2.58
C ARG A 109 3.02 14.06 3.44
N HIS A 110 4.10 13.58 2.81
CA HIS A 110 5.24 13.06 3.55
C HIS A 110 5.79 14.12 4.50
N ILE A 111 6.22 13.69 5.69
CA ILE A 111 7.00 14.53 6.58
C ILE A 111 8.46 14.09 6.47
N ALA A 112 9.34 15.01 6.21
CA ALA A 112 10.77 14.76 6.06
C ALA A 112 11.58 15.85 6.78
N ARG A 113 12.84 15.55 7.08
CA ARG A 113 13.78 16.55 7.57
C ARG A 113 14.39 17.32 6.40
N PRO A 114 14.74 18.63 6.54
CA PRO A 114 15.36 19.41 5.47
C PRO A 114 16.57 18.71 4.85
N HIS A 115 16.55 18.58 3.54
CA HIS A 115 17.61 17.92 2.75
C HIS A 115 17.82 16.41 3.03
N ARG A 116 16.94 15.77 3.78
CA ARG A 116 17.01 14.36 4.16
C ARG A 116 15.82 13.56 3.60
N TYR A 117 15.42 13.86 2.38
CA TYR A 117 14.49 13.10 1.54
C TYR A 117 14.51 13.61 0.09
N ILE A 118 13.62 13.06 -0.75
CA ILE A 118 13.41 13.53 -2.12
C ILE A 118 12.94 14.98 -2.09
N ARG A 119 13.71 15.86 -2.70
CA ARG A 119 13.48 17.30 -2.67
C ARG A 119 12.08 17.67 -3.18
N GLY A 120 11.33 18.42 -2.38
CA GLY A 120 10.02 18.93 -2.71
C GLY A 120 8.87 17.93 -2.54
N LEU A 121 9.14 16.63 -2.37
CA LEU A 121 8.09 15.62 -2.20
C LEU A 121 7.35 15.79 -0.86
N GLY A 122 8.11 15.93 0.22
CA GLY A 122 7.58 16.07 1.57
C GLY A 122 7.44 17.52 2.03
N VAL A 123 6.78 17.68 3.18
CA VAL A 123 6.93 18.87 4.02
C VAL A 123 8.22 18.69 4.81
N GLU A 124 9.14 19.66 4.67
CA GLU A 124 10.42 19.62 5.38
C GLU A 124 10.29 20.37 6.69
N VAL A 125 10.55 19.69 7.82
CA VAL A 125 10.51 20.27 9.18
C VAL A 125 11.72 19.85 10.00
N GLU A 126 12.14 20.70 10.94
CA GLU A 126 13.16 20.35 11.93
C GLU A 126 12.57 19.42 13.00
N PRO A 127 13.40 18.63 13.71
CA PRO A 127 12.90 17.70 14.75
C PRO A 127 11.97 18.34 15.78
N ALA A 128 12.22 19.60 16.17
CA ALA A 128 11.38 20.32 17.12
C ALA A 128 9.93 20.54 16.64
N ASP A 129 9.71 20.53 15.34
CA ASP A 129 8.41 20.80 14.71
C ASP A 129 7.70 19.52 14.24
N LEU A 130 8.32 18.33 14.37
CA LEU A 130 7.77 17.08 13.86
C LEU A 130 6.38 16.78 14.44
N VAL A 131 6.18 16.94 15.73
CA VAL A 131 4.89 16.68 16.40
C VAL A 131 3.79 17.60 15.88
N ALA A 132 4.10 18.88 15.66
CA ALA A 132 3.15 19.85 15.11
C ALA A 132 2.76 19.51 13.67
N GLU A 133 3.73 19.06 12.88
CA GLU A 133 3.47 18.66 11.50
C GLU A 133 2.67 17.35 11.42
N VAL A 134 2.91 16.40 12.32
CA VAL A 134 2.07 15.19 12.47
C VAL A 134 0.61 15.56 12.73
N VAL A 135 0.32 16.53 13.61
CA VAL A 135 -1.04 17.03 13.82
C VAL A 135 -1.65 17.59 12.54
N THR A 136 -0.86 18.36 11.78
CA THR A 136 -1.29 18.93 10.50
C THR A 136 -1.62 17.84 9.48
N GLN A 137 -0.75 16.84 9.33
CA GLN A 137 -0.96 15.79 8.35
C GLN A 137 -2.04 14.79 8.78
N ALA A 138 -2.21 14.51 10.06
CA ALA A 138 -3.32 13.73 10.57
C ALA A 138 -4.68 14.37 10.25
N ALA A 139 -4.77 15.70 10.32
CA ALA A 139 -5.98 16.44 9.95
C ALA A 139 -6.23 16.48 8.43
N ASN A 140 -5.18 16.37 7.62
CA ASN A 140 -5.26 16.38 6.15
C ASN A 140 -5.43 14.99 5.54
N GLY A 141 -5.09 13.95 6.29
CA GLY A 141 -5.18 12.54 5.86
C GLY A 141 -6.49 11.88 6.30
N ASP A 142 -6.58 10.59 6.00
CA ASP A 142 -7.73 9.74 6.28
C ASP A 142 -7.35 8.66 7.33
N GLY A 143 -6.79 9.10 8.46
CA GLY A 143 -6.34 8.23 9.54
C GLY A 143 -4.94 7.63 9.34
N TRP A 144 -4.13 8.23 8.49
CA TRP A 144 -2.72 7.90 8.29
C TRP A 144 -1.84 9.14 8.23
N VAL A 145 -0.60 8.99 8.72
CA VAL A 145 0.49 9.95 8.55
C VAL A 145 1.69 9.23 7.97
N LYS A 146 2.42 9.84 7.06
CA LYS A 146 3.65 9.28 6.46
C LYS A 146 4.86 10.09 6.83
N ILE A 147 5.89 9.42 7.36
CA ILE A 147 7.20 10.00 7.67
C ILE A 147 8.32 9.32 6.88
N ALA A 148 9.37 10.05 6.56
CA ALA A 148 10.65 9.51 6.13
C ALA A 148 11.49 9.27 7.38
N ALA A 149 11.87 8.01 7.66
CA ALA A 149 12.60 7.66 8.87
C ALA A 149 14.12 7.56 8.65
N ASP A 150 14.56 7.22 7.45
CA ASP A 150 15.96 7.25 7.06
C ASP A 150 16.15 7.92 5.69
N TRP A 151 17.34 8.36 5.43
CA TRP A 151 17.82 8.85 4.15
C TRP A 151 19.35 8.95 4.16
N ILE A 152 19.94 9.16 2.98
CA ILE A 152 21.38 9.35 2.90
C ILE A 152 21.83 10.57 3.74
N ASP A 153 22.75 10.33 4.66
CA ASP A 153 23.48 11.37 5.36
C ASP A 153 24.77 11.71 4.58
N ARG A 154 24.97 12.99 4.31
CA ARG A 154 26.08 13.41 3.47
C ARG A 154 27.43 13.35 4.18
N GLU A 155 27.45 13.43 5.51
CA GLU A 155 28.67 13.34 6.32
C GLU A 155 29.05 11.87 6.53
N ALA A 156 28.08 11.03 6.87
CA ALA A 156 28.28 9.58 6.97
C ALA A 156 28.53 8.94 5.60
N GLY A 157 28.00 9.53 4.53
CA GLY A 157 28.06 8.97 3.17
C GLY A 157 27.22 7.72 2.98
N ASP A 158 26.26 7.47 3.87
CA ASP A 158 25.38 6.30 3.90
C ASP A 158 23.97 6.65 4.40
N LEU A 159 23.06 5.65 4.44
CA LEU A 159 21.79 5.78 5.10
C LEU A 159 21.98 6.03 6.59
N ALA A 160 21.15 6.90 7.15
CA ALA A 160 21.15 7.15 8.59
C ALA A 160 19.75 7.61 9.05
N PRO A 161 19.38 7.38 10.32
CA PRO A 161 18.14 7.88 10.90
C PRO A 161 17.97 9.39 10.70
N VAL A 162 16.75 9.81 10.47
CA VAL A 162 16.41 11.22 10.21
C VAL A 162 16.01 11.93 11.49
N TRP A 163 15.38 11.22 12.42
CA TRP A 163 14.78 11.76 13.63
C TRP A 163 15.45 11.22 14.88
N PRO A 164 15.62 12.03 15.94
CA PRO A 164 15.92 11.52 17.29
C PRO A 164 14.79 10.61 17.79
N ASP A 165 15.14 9.56 18.53
CA ASP A 165 14.18 8.54 18.98
C ASP A 165 13.08 9.10 19.88
N ASP A 166 13.40 10.03 20.78
CA ASP A 166 12.44 10.66 21.67
C ASP A 166 11.44 11.54 20.92
N VAL A 167 11.89 12.26 19.89
CA VAL A 167 11.04 13.08 19.02
C VAL A 167 10.13 12.18 18.17
N LEU A 168 10.68 11.09 17.64
CA LEU A 168 9.92 10.11 16.87
C LEU A 168 8.83 9.45 17.71
N ALA A 169 9.17 9.02 18.94
CA ALA A 169 8.22 8.42 19.87
C ALA A 169 7.08 9.41 20.23
N ALA A 170 7.41 10.68 20.48
CA ALA A 170 6.40 11.72 20.73
C ALA A 170 5.49 11.96 19.51
N ALA A 171 6.05 11.92 18.30
CA ALA A 171 5.31 12.11 17.05
C ALA A 171 4.33 10.95 16.78
N VAL A 172 4.77 9.70 16.95
CA VAL A 172 3.92 8.51 16.80
C VAL A 172 2.81 8.51 17.86
N ALA A 173 3.15 8.76 19.14
CA ALA A 173 2.17 8.87 20.21
C ALA A 173 1.11 9.94 19.92
N LYS A 174 1.51 11.11 19.38
CA LYS A 174 0.59 12.17 19.00
C LYS A 174 -0.33 11.77 17.85
N ALA A 175 0.16 11.06 16.84
CA ALA A 175 -0.68 10.52 15.78
C ALA A 175 -1.73 9.56 16.33
N HIS A 176 -1.34 8.64 17.22
CA HIS A 176 -2.24 7.69 17.89
C HIS A 176 -3.30 8.38 18.75
N GLU A 177 -2.94 9.44 19.51
CA GLU A 177 -3.90 10.26 20.25
C GLU A 177 -4.98 10.87 19.34
N LEU A 178 -4.63 11.19 18.09
CA LEU A 178 -5.54 11.72 17.09
C LEU A 178 -6.29 10.64 16.30
N GLY A 179 -6.09 9.35 16.64
CA GLY A 179 -6.68 8.22 15.94
C GLY A 179 -6.06 7.92 14.57
N ALA A 180 -4.89 8.48 14.29
CA ALA A 180 -4.14 8.22 13.06
C ALA A 180 -3.04 7.18 13.30
N ARG A 181 -2.80 6.33 12.30
CA ARG A 181 -1.69 5.38 12.22
C ARG A 181 -0.49 6.04 11.51
N VAL A 182 0.70 5.55 11.78
CA VAL A 182 1.93 6.10 11.18
C VAL A 182 2.61 5.07 10.30
N ALA A 183 2.89 5.46 9.05
CA ALA A 183 3.68 4.70 8.09
C ALA A 183 5.06 5.37 7.92
N ALA A 184 6.13 4.59 7.96
CA ALA A 184 7.49 5.10 7.85
C ALA A 184 8.23 4.52 6.63
N HIS A 185 8.76 5.40 5.77
CA HIS A 185 9.79 5.02 4.80
C HIS A 185 11.07 4.66 5.53
N VAL A 186 11.61 3.48 5.27
CA VAL A 186 12.88 3.04 5.83
C VAL A 186 13.54 1.97 4.96
N PHE A 187 14.80 2.19 4.60
CA PHE A 187 15.62 1.24 3.84
C PHE A 187 16.66 0.55 4.73
N GLY A 188 17.40 1.32 5.54
CA GLY A 188 18.50 0.82 6.35
C GLY A 188 18.07 0.22 7.68
N GLU A 189 19.02 -0.43 8.33
CA GLU A 189 18.81 -1.09 9.62
C GLU A 189 18.68 -0.10 10.77
N ASP A 190 19.44 0.98 10.75
CA ASP A 190 19.71 1.86 11.93
C ASP A 190 18.48 2.65 12.40
N ALA A 191 17.51 2.96 11.51
CA ALA A 191 16.31 3.68 11.88
C ALA A 191 15.20 2.77 12.45
N LEU A 192 15.27 1.46 12.19
CA LEU A 192 14.23 0.50 12.56
C LEU A 192 14.06 0.33 14.08
N PRO A 193 15.13 0.26 14.92
CA PRO A 193 14.95 0.16 16.36
C PRO A 193 14.13 1.29 16.97
N GLY A 194 14.42 2.54 16.58
CA GLY A 194 13.66 3.71 17.02
C GLY A 194 12.20 3.69 16.59
N LEU A 195 11.93 3.28 15.32
CA LEU A 195 10.57 3.11 14.80
C LEU A 195 9.77 2.05 15.57
N ILE A 196 10.37 0.89 15.82
CA ILE A 196 9.74 -0.22 16.55
C ILE A 196 9.44 0.20 17.98
N ALA A 197 10.41 0.83 18.66
CA ALA A 197 10.23 1.32 20.02
C ALA A 197 9.16 2.42 20.13
N ALA A 198 9.00 3.24 19.08
CA ALA A 198 7.95 4.26 19.00
C ALA A 198 6.54 3.66 18.76
N GLY A 199 6.42 2.39 18.39
CA GLY A 199 5.14 1.73 18.11
C GLY A 199 4.61 2.04 16.70
N ILE A 200 5.48 2.04 15.70
CA ILE A 200 5.10 2.29 14.29
C ILE A 200 4.04 1.27 13.80
N ASP A 201 3.09 1.71 12.98
CA ASP A 201 1.99 0.86 12.48
C ASP A 201 2.33 0.18 11.14
N SER A 202 3.14 0.82 10.32
CA SER A 202 3.52 0.31 9.00
C SER A 202 4.95 0.67 8.63
N ILE A 203 5.77 -0.35 8.40
CA ILE A 203 7.12 -0.23 7.85
C ILE A 203 7.03 -0.34 6.34
N GLU A 204 7.39 0.72 5.65
CA GLU A 204 7.41 0.74 4.20
C GLU A 204 8.81 0.34 3.70
N HIS A 205 8.86 -0.53 2.69
CA HIS A 205 10.07 -1.16 2.14
C HIS A 205 10.72 -2.18 3.10
N GLY A 206 11.22 -1.75 4.25
CA GLY A 206 11.74 -2.61 5.30
C GLY A 206 12.93 -3.47 4.92
N THR A 207 13.74 -3.03 3.94
CA THR A 207 14.90 -3.79 3.43
C THR A 207 15.98 -4.02 4.49
N GLY A 208 16.02 -3.19 5.55
CA GLY A 208 16.91 -3.28 6.70
C GLY A 208 16.42 -4.20 7.83
N LEU A 209 15.29 -4.89 7.70
CA LEU A 209 14.78 -5.82 8.72
C LEU A 209 15.73 -7.02 8.88
N THR A 210 16.60 -6.97 9.88
CA THR A 210 17.45 -8.11 10.29
C THR A 210 16.64 -9.13 11.08
N ASP A 211 17.18 -10.35 11.27
CA ASP A 211 16.50 -11.41 12.02
C ASP A 211 16.13 -10.98 13.45
N ASP A 212 17.01 -10.23 14.13
CA ASP A 212 16.77 -9.70 15.48
C ASP A 212 15.63 -8.66 15.47
N LEU A 213 15.59 -7.79 14.45
CA LEU A 213 14.52 -6.81 14.28
C LEU A 213 13.20 -7.49 13.92
N ILE A 214 13.23 -8.51 13.05
CA ILE A 214 12.05 -9.32 12.73
C ILE A 214 11.49 -9.96 14.00
N ALA A 215 12.34 -10.56 14.85
CA ALA A 215 11.91 -11.15 16.11
C ALA A 215 11.29 -10.11 17.06
N THR A 216 11.78 -8.86 17.03
CA THR A 216 11.25 -7.76 17.84
C THR A 216 9.89 -7.26 17.32
N VAL A 217 9.71 -7.18 15.99
CA VAL A 217 8.46 -6.73 15.34
C VAL A 217 7.37 -7.80 15.43
N ALA A 218 7.76 -9.08 15.43
CA ALA A 218 6.80 -10.18 15.47
C ALA A 218 5.86 -10.06 16.70
N GLY A 219 4.56 -10.11 16.46
CA GLY A 219 3.54 -10.00 17.52
C GLY A 219 3.20 -8.56 17.97
N THR A 220 3.86 -7.53 17.46
CA THR A 220 3.51 -6.12 17.78
C THR A 220 2.26 -5.63 17.04
N GLY A 221 1.89 -6.27 15.93
CA GLY A 221 0.84 -5.82 15.01
C GLY A 221 1.34 -4.84 13.94
N THR A 222 2.61 -4.45 13.98
CA THR A 222 3.24 -3.63 12.92
C THR A 222 3.22 -4.39 11.60
N ALA A 223 2.73 -3.75 10.54
CA ALA A 223 2.70 -4.33 9.20
C ALA A 223 3.96 -3.94 8.40
N VAL A 224 4.27 -4.72 7.36
CA VAL A 224 5.29 -4.36 6.37
C VAL A 224 4.64 -4.29 4.99
N VAL A 225 4.96 -3.23 4.24
CA VAL A 225 4.60 -3.06 2.83
C VAL A 225 5.88 -3.01 2.02
N PRO A 226 6.36 -4.15 1.48
CA PRO A 226 7.74 -4.28 1.03
C PRO A 226 8.06 -3.60 -0.30
N THR A 227 7.09 -3.33 -1.16
CA THR A 227 7.28 -2.66 -2.45
C THR A 227 8.43 -3.27 -3.29
N LEU A 228 8.47 -4.60 -3.40
CA LEU A 228 9.60 -5.31 -3.99
C LEU A 228 9.92 -4.87 -5.41
N ILE A 229 8.90 -4.51 -6.20
CA ILE A 229 9.12 -3.99 -7.57
C ILE A 229 9.83 -2.64 -7.57
N ASN A 230 9.67 -1.82 -6.52
CA ASN A 230 10.45 -0.59 -6.38
C ASN A 230 11.88 -0.90 -5.89
N ILE A 231 12.04 -1.88 -4.99
CA ILE A 231 13.36 -2.33 -4.52
C ILE A 231 14.23 -2.85 -5.67
N ASP A 232 13.63 -3.35 -6.76
CA ASP A 232 14.36 -3.73 -7.97
C ASP A 232 15.10 -2.58 -8.66
N ASN A 233 14.83 -1.33 -8.29
CA ASN A 233 15.59 -0.15 -8.73
C ASN A 233 16.88 0.09 -7.91
N PHE A 234 17.09 -0.57 -6.77
CA PHE A 234 18.24 -0.35 -5.89
C PHE A 234 19.60 -0.49 -6.60
N PRO A 235 19.84 -1.49 -7.48
CA PRO A 235 21.09 -1.58 -8.24
C PRO A 235 21.36 -0.32 -9.09
N SER A 236 20.33 0.25 -9.71
CA SER A 236 20.42 1.46 -10.52
C SER A 236 20.66 2.70 -9.66
N ILE A 237 19.97 2.82 -8.53
CA ILE A 237 20.15 3.90 -7.54
C ILE A 237 21.59 3.86 -6.98
N ALA A 238 22.06 2.66 -6.60
CA ALA A 238 23.41 2.45 -6.12
C ALA A 238 24.47 2.84 -7.18
N ALA A 239 24.25 2.47 -8.43
CA ALA A 239 25.17 2.81 -9.53
C ALA A 239 25.24 4.33 -9.75
N ALA A 240 24.09 5.02 -9.73
CA ALA A 240 24.03 6.47 -9.89
C ALA A 240 24.73 7.24 -8.73
N GLY A 241 24.66 6.69 -7.51
CA GLY A 241 25.27 7.29 -6.31
C GLY A 241 26.75 6.94 -6.10
N ALA A 242 27.27 5.89 -6.74
CA ALA A 242 28.53 5.24 -6.38
C ALA A 242 29.77 6.17 -6.41
N ALA A 243 29.84 7.11 -7.36
CA ALA A 243 30.96 8.01 -7.46
C ALA A 243 31.01 9.00 -6.27
N LYS A 244 29.87 9.41 -5.74
CA LYS A 244 29.78 10.40 -4.68
C LYS A 244 29.68 9.77 -3.29
N PHE A 245 28.96 8.65 -3.19
CA PHE A 245 28.66 7.96 -1.95
C PHE A 245 28.91 6.45 -2.10
N PRO A 246 30.19 6.02 -2.15
CA PRO A 246 30.53 4.61 -2.38
C PRO A 246 30.04 3.67 -1.28
N VAL A 247 30.01 4.12 -0.01
CA VAL A 247 29.49 3.34 1.14
C VAL A 247 28.01 3.09 0.96
N TYR A 248 27.22 4.13 0.75
CA TYR A 248 25.80 4.05 0.44
C TYR A 248 25.52 3.11 -0.74
N ALA A 249 26.29 3.22 -1.82
CA ALA A 249 26.09 2.38 -2.98
C ALA A 249 26.37 0.89 -2.70
N ALA A 250 27.35 0.58 -1.85
CA ALA A 250 27.62 -0.79 -1.40
C ALA A 250 26.50 -1.29 -0.49
N HIS A 251 26.05 -0.46 0.44
CA HIS A 251 24.95 -0.76 1.36
C HIS A 251 23.65 -1.04 0.60
N MET A 252 23.23 -0.18 -0.32
CA MET A 252 22.04 -0.39 -1.14
C MET A 252 22.05 -1.71 -1.92
N ARG A 253 23.24 -2.13 -2.42
CA ARG A 253 23.37 -3.44 -3.07
C ARG A 253 23.22 -4.60 -2.08
N ALA A 254 23.74 -4.46 -0.86
CA ALA A 254 23.61 -5.46 0.19
C ALA A 254 22.13 -5.60 0.62
N LEU A 255 21.43 -4.49 0.85
CA LEU A 255 20.00 -4.47 1.14
C LEU A 255 19.18 -5.14 0.03
N TYR A 256 19.49 -4.82 -1.23
CA TYR A 256 18.84 -5.46 -2.38
C TYR A 256 19.05 -6.99 -2.38
N ALA A 257 20.28 -7.43 -2.19
CA ALA A 257 20.64 -8.85 -2.26
C ALA A 257 19.89 -9.71 -1.23
N THR A 258 19.52 -9.14 -0.10
CA THR A 258 18.83 -9.86 1.00
C THR A 258 17.34 -9.56 1.11
N SER A 259 16.83 -8.56 0.38
CA SER A 259 15.47 -8.03 0.55
C SER A 259 14.38 -9.11 0.49
N ARG A 260 14.41 -9.99 -0.50
CA ARG A 260 13.39 -11.04 -0.67
C ARG A 260 13.42 -12.08 0.44
N ASP A 261 14.63 -12.50 0.86
CA ASP A 261 14.78 -13.44 1.98
C ASP A 261 14.29 -12.82 3.29
N ARG A 262 14.62 -11.56 3.56
CA ARG A 262 14.15 -10.83 4.74
C ARG A 262 12.62 -10.72 4.78
N ILE A 263 11.97 -10.42 3.66
CA ILE A 263 10.51 -10.35 3.59
C ILE A 263 9.87 -11.73 3.79
N ARG A 264 10.46 -12.79 3.24
CA ARG A 264 10.01 -14.15 3.52
C ARG A 264 10.16 -14.49 5.00
N THR A 265 11.32 -14.22 5.62
CA THR A 265 11.55 -14.44 7.06
C THR A 265 10.57 -13.66 7.92
N ALA A 266 10.29 -12.40 7.57
CA ALA A 266 9.28 -11.59 8.27
C ALA A 266 7.87 -12.20 8.18
N TYR A 267 7.48 -12.70 7.00
CA TYR A 267 6.22 -13.43 6.82
C TYR A 267 6.18 -14.70 7.68
N GLU A 268 7.25 -15.52 7.66
CA GLU A 268 7.36 -16.77 8.44
C GLU A 268 7.33 -16.51 9.95
N ALA A 269 7.80 -15.35 10.40
CA ALA A 269 7.70 -14.87 11.78
C ALA A 269 6.30 -14.35 12.15
N GLY A 270 5.34 -14.35 11.21
CA GLY A 270 3.96 -13.92 11.44
C GLY A 270 3.74 -12.41 11.35
N ILE A 271 4.68 -11.64 10.80
CA ILE A 271 4.49 -10.21 10.53
C ILE A 271 3.51 -10.05 9.36
N PRO A 272 2.47 -9.22 9.48
CA PRO A 272 1.56 -8.94 8.37
C PRO A 272 2.29 -8.27 7.20
N ILE A 273 2.24 -8.89 6.02
CA ILE A 273 2.83 -8.33 4.79
C ILE A 273 1.71 -7.92 3.84
N TYR A 274 1.66 -6.66 3.42
CA TYR A 274 0.63 -6.18 2.50
C TYR A 274 1.23 -5.72 1.18
N THR A 275 0.44 -5.87 0.11
CA THR A 275 0.84 -5.52 -1.25
C THR A 275 0.82 -4.02 -1.47
N GLY A 276 1.92 -3.43 -1.88
CA GLY A 276 2.05 -2.02 -2.25
C GLY A 276 3.14 -1.82 -3.29
N THR A 277 2.95 -0.91 -4.23
CA THR A 277 3.79 -0.79 -5.43
C THR A 277 4.86 0.27 -5.34
N ASP A 278 4.67 1.28 -4.50
CA ASP A 278 5.41 2.55 -4.52
C ASP A 278 5.32 3.28 -5.88
N ALA A 279 4.19 3.07 -6.58
CA ALA A 279 3.91 3.72 -7.84
C ALA A 279 3.73 5.24 -7.67
N GLY A 280 4.19 5.99 -8.66
CA GLY A 280 4.19 7.44 -8.67
C GLY A 280 5.60 8.05 -8.66
N GLY A 281 6.56 7.42 -7.98
CA GLY A 281 7.97 7.82 -7.99
C GLY A 281 8.71 7.34 -9.24
N SER A 282 9.46 6.26 -9.09
CA SER A 282 10.22 5.64 -10.20
C SER A 282 9.37 4.72 -11.09
N LEU A 283 8.20 4.31 -10.61
CA LEU A 283 7.32 3.34 -11.28
C LEU A 283 5.99 4.00 -11.70
N PRO A 284 5.38 3.57 -12.82
CA PRO A 284 4.04 3.98 -13.19
C PRO A 284 2.99 3.32 -12.28
N HIS A 285 1.77 3.88 -12.23
CA HIS A 285 0.64 3.25 -11.55
C HIS A 285 0.14 1.99 -12.28
N GLY A 286 -0.61 1.13 -11.56
CA GLY A 286 -1.25 -0.06 -12.13
C GLY A 286 -0.43 -1.34 -12.01
N LEU A 287 0.62 -1.38 -11.20
CA LEU A 287 1.56 -2.50 -11.08
C LEU A 287 1.26 -3.45 -9.89
N VAL A 288 0.08 -3.40 -9.28
CA VAL A 288 -0.25 -4.26 -8.13
C VAL A 288 -0.10 -5.76 -8.43
N ARG A 289 -0.36 -6.17 -9.68
CA ARG A 289 -0.20 -7.57 -10.11
C ARG A 289 1.27 -7.98 -10.18
N ASP A 290 2.15 -7.05 -10.47
CA ASP A 290 3.60 -7.29 -10.53
C ASP A 290 4.17 -7.41 -9.12
N GLU A 291 3.71 -6.59 -8.17
CA GLU A 291 4.07 -6.73 -6.77
C GLU A 291 3.56 -8.06 -6.18
N ILE A 292 2.32 -8.49 -6.50
CA ILE A 292 1.81 -9.82 -6.12
C ILE A 292 2.76 -10.92 -6.62
N ARG A 293 3.22 -10.85 -7.88
CA ARG A 293 4.18 -11.83 -8.42
C ARG A 293 5.53 -11.76 -7.71
N ALA A 294 6.00 -10.57 -7.38
CA ALA A 294 7.27 -10.38 -6.68
C ALA A 294 7.22 -10.99 -5.28
N LEU A 295 6.12 -10.83 -4.54
CA LEU A 295 5.91 -11.42 -3.22
C LEU A 295 5.83 -12.95 -3.28
N VAL A 296 5.12 -13.52 -4.26
CA VAL A 296 5.12 -14.98 -4.48
C VAL A 296 6.52 -15.47 -4.88
N GLY A 297 7.22 -14.72 -5.74
CA GLY A 297 8.61 -15.00 -6.11
C GLY A 297 9.60 -14.91 -4.95
N ALA A 298 9.30 -14.13 -3.93
CA ALA A 298 10.07 -14.08 -2.68
C ALA A 298 9.82 -15.28 -1.75
N GLY A 299 8.84 -16.15 -2.08
CA GLY A 299 8.58 -17.40 -1.35
C GLY A 299 7.37 -17.33 -0.41
N ILE A 300 6.58 -16.25 -0.43
CA ILE A 300 5.31 -16.21 0.32
C ILE A 300 4.28 -17.05 -0.45
N PRO A 301 3.52 -17.95 0.23
CA PRO A 301 2.52 -18.78 -0.44
C PRO A 301 1.51 -17.93 -1.21
N GLN A 302 1.22 -18.31 -2.46
CA GLN A 302 0.35 -17.54 -3.35
C GLN A 302 -1.02 -17.23 -2.73
N ALA A 303 -1.64 -18.20 -2.07
CA ALA A 303 -2.93 -18.00 -1.40
C ALA A 303 -2.87 -16.90 -0.33
N GLU A 304 -1.76 -16.81 0.41
CA GLU A 304 -1.53 -15.78 1.42
C GLU A 304 -1.32 -14.41 0.79
N VAL A 305 -0.53 -14.33 -0.29
CA VAL A 305 -0.34 -13.06 -1.02
C VAL A 305 -1.67 -12.53 -1.55
N ILE A 306 -2.51 -13.40 -2.13
CA ILE A 306 -3.86 -13.00 -2.60
C ILE A 306 -4.74 -12.53 -1.44
N ALA A 307 -4.70 -13.23 -0.30
CA ALA A 307 -5.44 -12.82 0.89
C ALA A 307 -5.01 -11.42 1.36
N GLN A 308 -3.71 -11.16 1.42
CA GLN A 308 -3.13 -9.89 1.84
C GLN A 308 -3.38 -8.77 0.82
N ALA A 309 -3.34 -9.10 -0.47
CA ALA A 309 -3.64 -8.17 -1.56
C ALA A 309 -5.15 -7.86 -1.71
N SER A 310 -6.03 -8.53 -0.97
CA SER A 310 -7.47 -8.36 -1.09
C SER A 310 -8.14 -8.25 0.28
N TRP A 311 -8.76 -9.31 0.80
CA TRP A 311 -9.65 -9.22 1.98
C TRP A 311 -8.94 -8.87 3.27
N ARG A 312 -7.76 -9.45 3.57
CA ARG A 312 -7.00 -9.11 4.79
C ARG A 312 -6.45 -7.68 4.75
N GLY A 313 -5.98 -7.23 3.57
CA GLY A 313 -5.52 -5.86 3.43
C GLY A 313 -6.65 -4.83 3.53
N ARG A 314 -7.84 -5.15 3.05
CA ARG A 314 -9.04 -4.31 3.27
C ARG A 314 -9.39 -4.23 4.75
N GLU A 315 -9.40 -5.36 5.45
CA GLU A 315 -9.65 -5.42 6.90
C GLU A 315 -8.61 -4.59 7.67
N TRP A 316 -7.31 -4.76 7.35
CA TRP A 316 -6.24 -3.95 7.92
C TRP A 316 -6.45 -2.45 7.70
N LEU A 317 -6.97 -2.05 6.54
CA LEU A 317 -7.29 -0.66 6.21
C LEU A 317 -8.68 -0.22 6.75
N GLY A 318 -9.35 -1.05 7.53
CA GLY A 318 -10.63 -0.73 8.18
C GLY A 318 -11.85 -0.83 7.26
N LEU A 319 -11.74 -1.57 6.15
CA LEU A 319 -12.85 -1.75 5.21
C LEU A 319 -13.40 -3.18 5.27
N ALA A 320 -14.73 -3.29 5.17
CA ALA A 320 -15.39 -4.59 5.12
C ALA A 320 -15.02 -5.36 3.84
N GLY A 321 -15.01 -6.70 3.97
CA GLY A 321 -15.00 -7.63 2.85
C GLY A 321 -16.37 -7.74 2.18
N LEU A 322 -16.60 -8.85 1.47
CA LEU A 322 -17.87 -9.11 0.76
C LEU A 322 -18.91 -9.70 1.72
N VAL A 323 -19.49 -8.83 2.56
CA VAL A 323 -20.51 -9.19 3.54
C VAL A 323 -21.84 -8.46 3.26
N GLU A 324 -22.95 -8.91 3.87
CA GLU A 324 -24.26 -8.27 3.75
C GLU A 324 -24.17 -6.78 4.08
N GLY A 325 -24.73 -5.94 3.20
CA GLY A 325 -24.74 -4.48 3.35
C GLY A 325 -23.42 -3.77 3.04
N ALA A 326 -22.33 -4.49 2.79
CA ALA A 326 -21.06 -3.87 2.41
C ALA A 326 -21.16 -3.19 1.02
N PRO A 327 -20.32 -2.20 0.74
CA PRO A 327 -20.20 -1.67 -0.63
C PRO A 327 -19.81 -2.78 -1.61
N ALA A 328 -20.42 -2.77 -2.79
CA ALA A 328 -20.14 -3.74 -3.84
C ALA A 328 -18.87 -3.37 -4.59
N ASP A 329 -17.73 -3.70 -4.02
CA ASP A 329 -16.38 -3.52 -4.60
C ASP A 329 -15.75 -4.91 -4.76
N PHE A 330 -15.84 -5.50 -5.96
CA PHE A 330 -15.28 -6.84 -6.19
C PHE A 330 -14.79 -7.03 -7.62
N VAL A 331 -13.92 -8.02 -7.78
CA VAL A 331 -13.44 -8.48 -9.08
C VAL A 331 -13.79 -9.96 -9.23
N VAL A 332 -14.21 -10.35 -10.44
CA VAL A 332 -14.53 -11.72 -10.79
C VAL A 332 -13.47 -12.25 -11.74
N TYR A 333 -12.90 -13.40 -11.41
CA TYR A 333 -11.92 -14.11 -12.21
C TYR A 333 -12.49 -15.44 -12.73
N GLU A 334 -11.94 -15.92 -13.86
CA GLU A 334 -12.33 -17.24 -14.42
C GLU A 334 -11.82 -18.39 -13.54
N GLU A 335 -10.59 -18.27 -13.04
CA GLU A 335 -9.92 -19.27 -12.22
C GLU A 335 -9.64 -18.74 -10.82
N ASP A 336 -9.42 -19.65 -9.86
CA ASP A 336 -9.03 -19.30 -8.52
C ASP A 336 -7.67 -18.55 -8.52
N PRO A 337 -7.63 -17.27 -8.13
CA PRO A 337 -6.38 -16.51 -8.12
C PRO A 337 -5.37 -17.02 -7.09
N ARG A 338 -5.80 -17.83 -6.11
CA ARG A 338 -4.91 -18.46 -5.12
C ARG A 338 -4.11 -19.62 -5.74
N VAL A 339 -4.52 -20.11 -6.92
CA VAL A 339 -3.88 -21.20 -7.64
C VAL A 339 -3.30 -20.73 -8.97
N SER A 340 -3.99 -19.83 -9.67
CA SER A 340 -3.61 -19.32 -11.00
C SER A 340 -3.41 -17.80 -10.97
N LEU A 341 -2.16 -17.33 -10.81
CA LEU A 341 -1.87 -15.88 -10.89
C LEU A 341 -2.15 -15.29 -12.28
N GLY A 342 -2.14 -16.12 -13.32
CA GLY A 342 -2.42 -15.69 -14.68
C GLY A 342 -3.81 -15.08 -14.83
N THR A 343 -4.80 -15.56 -14.07
CA THR A 343 -6.19 -15.07 -14.10
C THR A 343 -6.32 -13.60 -13.72
N LEU A 344 -5.38 -13.06 -12.91
CA LEU A 344 -5.38 -11.65 -12.52
C LEU A 344 -5.25 -10.69 -13.71
N GLN A 345 -4.71 -11.14 -14.84
CA GLN A 345 -4.52 -10.30 -16.04
C GLN A 345 -5.82 -9.97 -16.77
N SER A 346 -6.82 -10.84 -16.63
CA SER A 346 -8.05 -10.78 -17.42
C SER A 346 -9.27 -10.99 -16.50
N PRO A 347 -9.62 -10.00 -15.69
CA PRO A 347 -10.84 -10.08 -14.89
C PRO A 347 -12.06 -10.21 -15.82
N ARG A 348 -12.99 -11.11 -15.47
CA ARG A 348 -14.26 -11.27 -16.20
C ARG A 348 -15.19 -10.08 -15.98
N ARG A 349 -15.13 -9.53 -14.77
CA ARG A 349 -15.96 -8.41 -14.35
C ARG A 349 -15.30 -7.65 -13.22
N THR A 350 -15.38 -6.35 -13.27
CA THR A 350 -15.00 -5.46 -12.17
C THR A 350 -16.21 -4.64 -11.74
N VAL A 351 -16.54 -4.71 -10.47
CA VAL A 351 -17.64 -3.93 -9.87
C VAL A 351 -17.05 -3.03 -8.80
N LEU A 352 -17.32 -1.75 -8.92
CA LEU A 352 -16.88 -0.72 -7.99
C LEU A 352 -18.07 0.11 -7.55
N ARG A 353 -18.30 0.23 -6.23
CA ARG A 353 -19.45 0.93 -5.64
C ARG A 353 -20.79 0.51 -6.26
N GLY A 354 -20.88 -0.74 -6.70
CA GLY A 354 -22.07 -1.32 -7.31
C GLY A 354 -22.26 -1.04 -8.80
N ALA A 355 -21.34 -0.33 -9.44
CA ALA A 355 -21.33 -0.13 -10.89
C ALA A 355 -20.32 -1.08 -11.57
N VAL A 356 -20.67 -1.60 -12.74
CA VAL A 356 -19.72 -2.31 -13.60
C VAL A 356 -18.78 -1.29 -14.23
N VAL A 357 -17.46 -1.52 -14.13
CA VAL A 357 -16.41 -0.55 -14.52
C VAL A 357 -15.29 -1.18 -15.37
N ASP A 358 -15.62 -2.23 -16.12
CA ASP A 358 -14.65 -2.94 -16.99
C ASP A 358 -13.99 -2.02 -18.00
#